data_096a467c41a20fde163e5d20f3c3d909
#
_entry.id   096a467c41a20fde163e5d20f3c3d909
#
_cell.length_a   1.000
_cell.length_b   1.000
_cell.length_c   1.000
_cell.angle_alpha   90.00
_cell.angle_beta   90.00
_cell.angle_gamma   90.00
#
_symmetry.space_group_name_H-M   'P 1'
#
loop_
_entity.id
_entity.type
_entity.pdbx_description
1 polymer ?
#
loop_
_entity_poly.entity_id
_entity_poly.type
_entity_poly.pdbx_seq_one_letter_code
_entity_poly.pdbx_strand_id
1 'polypeptide(L)'
;ELLGETITRHKGQDLLDLVERVRKASQVDAHQVAEELSDLDLQTAIDLSRAFSTYFNLANIAEQVHRGRALAQDRKASGGVLARTAEHISSSGISPEEVSDIVAQLNVRPVFTAHPTEAARRSVLTKLRRIADFLYAPGHPRLRDRLAELVDLLYQTDELRLQRPEVLDEARNALYYLDEIARGPLGHVLEDLDEALERLGVNLPPASTPLSMGSWIGGD
;
A
#
# COMPACT_ATOMS: atom_id res chain seq x y z
N GLU A 1 -19.66 -0.27 4.54
CA GLU A 1 -20.90 -0.97 4.19
C GLU A 1 -20.67 -2.48 4.09
N LEU A 2 -19.91 -3.02 3.12
CA LEU A 2 -19.69 -4.47 2.95
C LEU A 2 -19.13 -5.17 4.19
N LEU A 3 -18.19 -4.54 4.90
CA LEU A 3 -17.68 -5.09 6.15
C LEU A 3 -18.74 -5.11 7.25
N GLY A 4 -19.57 -4.08 7.35
CA GLY A 4 -20.68 -4.06 8.30
C GLY A 4 -21.69 -5.19 8.03
N GLU A 5 -22.04 -5.41 6.76
CA GLU A 5 -22.90 -6.54 6.36
C GLU A 5 -22.26 -7.90 6.72
N THR A 6 -20.95 -8.02 6.56
CA THR A 6 -20.19 -9.22 6.93
C THR A 6 -20.18 -9.45 8.44
N ILE A 7 -19.90 -8.40 9.23
CA ILE A 7 -19.93 -8.48 10.70
C ILE A 7 -21.33 -8.90 11.19
N THR A 8 -22.36 -8.25 10.71
CA THR A 8 -23.74 -8.58 11.10
C THR A 8 -24.10 -10.03 10.77
N ARG A 9 -23.68 -10.52 9.60
CA ARG A 9 -23.95 -11.90 9.17
C ARG A 9 -23.27 -12.95 10.04
N HIS A 10 -22.02 -12.72 10.46
CA HIS A 10 -21.23 -13.71 11.20
C HIS A 10 -21.33 -13.58 12.72
N LYS A 11 -21.56 -12.37 13.22
CA LYS A 11 -21.45 -12.04 14.64
C LYS A 11 -22.65 -11.32 15.22
N GLY A 12 -23.62 -10.95 14.39
CA GLY A 12 -24.84 -10.25 14.81
C GLY A 12 -24.71 -8.73 14.82
N GLN A 13 -25.84 -8.08 15.02
CA GLN A 13 -25.94 -6.61 15.03
C GLN A 13 -25.23 -6.01 16.25
N ASP A 14 -25.24 -6.68 17.39
CA ASP A 14 -24.65 -6.19 18.64
C ASP A 14 -23.15 -5.90 18.49
N LEU A 15 -22.41 -6.77 17.77
CA LEU A 15 -21.00 -6.53 17.49
C LEU A 15 -20.80 -5.33 16.55
N LEU A 16 -21.62 -5.19 15.52
CA LEU A 16 -21.55 -4.03 14.62
C LEU A 16 -21.81 -2.73 15.39
N ASP A 17 -22.80 -2.71 16.27
CA ASP A 17 -23.12 -1.55 17.09
C ASP A 17 -21.97 -1.21 18.05
N LEU A 18 -21.29 -2.21 18.62
CA LEU A 18 -20.09 -2.02 19.43
C LEU A 18 -18.95 -1.41 18.60
N VAL A 19 -18.66 -1.95 17.40
CA VAL A 19 -17.65 -1.42 16.48
C VAL A 19 -17.92 0.06 16.16
N GLU A 20 -19.17 0.41 15.87
CA GLU A 20 -19.55 1.79 15.55
C GLU A 20 -19.46 2.72 16.76
N ARG A 21 -19.81 2.25 17.97
CA ARG A 21 -19.64 3.03 19.22
C ARG A 21 -18.14 3.32 19.46
N VAL A 22 -17.30 2.28 19.45
CA VAL A 22 -15.86 2.43 19.67
C VAL A 22 -15.23 3.33 18.61
N ARG A 23 -15.60 3.17 17.33
CA ARG A 23 -15.12 4.01 16.24
C ARG A 23 -15.48 5.48 16.42
N LYS A 24 -16.69 5.79 16.88
CA LYS A 24 -17.15 7.16 17.16
C LYS A 24 -16.48 7.73 18.40
N ALA A 25 -16.41 6.94 19.47
CA ALA A 25 -15.80 7.36 20.73
C ALA A 25 -14.30 7.66 20.55
N SER A 26 -13.58 6.87 19.75
CA SER A 26 -12.14 7.09 19.48
C SER A 26 -11.82 8.43 18.81
N GLN A 27 -12.80 9.08 18.20
CA GLN A 27 -12.64 10.41 17.59
C GLN A 27 -12.85 11.56 18.59
N VAL A 28 -13.45 11.27 19.74
CA VAL A 28 -13.87 12.28 20.73
C VAL A 28 -13.07 12.16 22.01
N ASP A 29 -12.98 10.98 22.60
CA ASP A 29 -12.34 10.75 23.91
C ASP A 29 -11.78 9.33 24.02
N ALA A 30 -10.45 9.22 24.15
CA ALA A 30 -9.75 7.96 24.32
C ALA A 30 -10.04 7.28 25.67
N HIS A 31 -10.39 8.05 26.73
CA HIS A 31 -10.72 7.48 28.04
C HIS A 31 -12.06 6.75 27.99
N GLN A 32 -13.05 7.32 27.34
CA GLN A 32 -14.34 6.66 27.16
C GLN A 32 -14.20 5.32 26.42
N VAL A 33 -13.32 5.25 25.42
CA VAL A 33 -13.01 3.99 24.71
C VAL A 33 -12.40 2.98 25.67
N ALA A 34 -11.45 3.39 26.52
CA ALA A 34 -10.80 2.48 27.48
C ALA A 34 -11.80 1.90 28.48
N GLU A 35 -12.75 2.69 28.95
CA GLU A 35 -13.83 2.22 29.84
C GLU A 35 -14.72 1.20 29.15
N GLU A 36 -15.17 1.47 27.91
CA GLU A 36 -16.00 0.53 27.14
C GLU A 36 -15.28 -0.80 26.84
N LEU A 37 -13.96 -0.76 26.67
CA LEU A 37 -13.15 -1.95 26.36
C LEU A 37 -12.80 -2.78 27.61
N SER A 38 -12.77 -2.18 28.80
CA SER A 38 -12.35 -2.85 30.04
C SER A 38 -13.29 -3.99 30.47
N ASP A 39 -14.57 -3.89 30.14
CA ASP A 39 -15.62 -4.82 30.56
C ASP A 39 -15.95 -5.90 29.52
N LEU A 40 -15.22 -5.93 28.40
CA LEU A 40 -15.46 -6.89 27.33
C LEU A 40 -14.93 -8.29 27.72
N ASP A 41 -15.74 -9.32 27.43
CA ASP A 41 -15.21 -10.68 27.46
C ASP A 41 -14.19 -10.91 26.34
N LEU A 42 -13.33 -11.92 26.51
CA LEU A 42 -12.21 -12.21 25.61
C LEU A 42 -12.67 -12.46 24.17
N GLN A 43 -13.81 -13.14 23.98
CA GLN A 43 -14.29 -13.46 22.63
C GLN A 43 -14.79 -12.21 21.91
N THR A 44 -15.52 -11.35 22.60
CA THR A 44 -15.96 -10.05 22.08
C THR A 44 -14.77 -9.14 21.76
N ALA A 45 -13.73 -9.10 22.62
CA ALA A 45 -12.51 -8.35 22.37
C ALA A 45 -11.75 -8.84 21.11
N ILE A 46 -11.67 -10.18 20.92
CA ILE A 46 -11.08 -10.78 19.71
C ILE A 46 -11.87 -10.40 18.46
N ASP A 47 -13.20 -10.50 18.52
CA ASP A 47 -14.07 -10.21 17.38
C ASP A 47 -14.02 -8.71 17.01
N LEU A 48 -13.96 -7.83 18.00
CA LEU A 48 -13.78 -6.39 17.84
C LEU A 48 -12.42 -6.07 17.19
N SER A 49 -11.34 -6.66 17.70
CA SER A 49 -10.00 -6.50 17.13
C SER A 49 -9.94 -6.96 15.68
N ARG A 50 -10.56 -8.08 15.35
CA ARG A 50 -10.68 -8.59 13.97
C ARG A 50 -11.44 -7.62 13.06
N ALA A 51 -12.53 -7.04 13.55
CA ALA A 51 -13.31 -6.06 12.81
C ALA A 51 -12.49 -4.82 12.46
N PHE A 52 -11.74 -4.27 13.44
CA PHE A 52 -10.89 -3.11 13.22
C PHE A 52 -9.69 -3.43 12.32
N SER A 53 -9.02 -4.57 12.50
CA SER A 53 -7.92 -4.97 11.63
C SER A 53 -8.38 -5.11 10.18
N THR A 54 -9.52 -5.77 9.95
CA THR A 54 -10.12 -5.86 8.61
C THR A 54 -10.48 -4.48 8.06
N TYR A 55 -11.06 -3.60 8.87
CA TYR A 55 -11.39 -2.24 8.48
C TYR A 55 -10.14 -1.46 8.02
N PHE A 56 -9.06 -1.50 8.79
CA PHE A 56 -7.82 -0.78 8.43
C PHE A 56 -7.17 -1.35 7.18
N ASN A 57 -7.18 -2.67 7.00
CA ASN A 57 -6.71 -3.30 5.77
C ASN A 57 -7.50 -2.81 4.54
N LEU A 58 -8.84 -2.76 4.64
CA LEU A 58 -9.71 -2.27 3.56
C LEU A 58 -9.53 -0.77 3.31
N ALA A 59 -9.41 0.04 4.37
CA ALA A 59 -9.18 1.47 4.26
C ALA A 59 -7.84 1.77 3.57
N ASN A 60 -6.77 1.08 3.96
CA ASN A 60 -5.45 1.22 3.36
C ASN A 60 -5.46 0.87 1.85
N ILE A 61 -6.14 -0.22 1.47
CA ILE A 61 -6.27 -0.58 0.05
C ILE A 61 -7.08 0.47 -0.72
N ALA A 62 -8.18 0.97 -0.16
CA ALA A 62 -8.98 2.01 -0.78
C ALA A 62 -8.18 3.31 -0.99
N GLU A 63 -7.39 3.70 0.01
CA GLU A 63 -6.50 4.86 -0.07
C GLU A 63 -5.41 4.67 -1.13
N GLN A 64 -4.74 3.51 -1.16
CA GLN A 64 -3.74 3.18 -2.17
C GLN A 64 -4.31 3.26 -3.60
N VAL A 65 -5.49 2.70 -3.83
CA VAL A 65 -6.17 2.76 -5.13
C VAL A 65 -6.55 4.20 -5.49
N HIS A 66 -7.07 4.97 -4.52
CA HIS A 66 -7.40 6.38 -4.72
C HIS A 66 -6.15 7.19 -5.11
N ARG A 67 -5.07 7.02 -4.36
CA ARG A 67 -3.78 7.68 -4.62
C ARG A 67 -3.20 7.28 -5.99
N GLY A 68 -3.24 6.00 -6.33
CA GLY A 68 -2.78 5.51 -7.64
C GLY A 68 -3.56 6.12 -8.80
N ARG A 69 -4.88 6.26 -8.66
CA ARG A 69 -5.72 6.95 -9.66
C ARG A 69 -5.39 8.44 -9.76
N ALA A 70 -5.20 9.13 -8.65
CA ALA A 70 -4.84 10.54 -8.63
C ALA A 70 -3.50 10.77 -9.35
N LEU A 71 -2.49 9.93 -9.09
CA LEU A 71 -1.20 9.99 -9.78
C LEU A 71 -1.33 9.71 -11.27
N ALA A 72 -2.16 8.73 -11.68
CA ALA A 72 -2.40 8.45 -13.09
C ALA A 72 -3.13 9.60 -13.81
N GLN A 73 -4.05 10.29 -13.13
CA GLN A 73 -4.72 11.48 -13.65
C GLN A 73 -3.74 12.66 -13.80
N ASP A 74 -2.91 12.91 -12.79
CA ASP A 74 -1.86 13.93 -12.81
C ASP A 74 -0.88 13.68 -13.96
N ARG A 75 -0.44 12.43 -14.15
CA ARG A 75 0.42 12.07 -15.29
C ARG A 75 -0.22 12.39 -16.64
N LYS A 76 -1.52 12.09 -16.80
CA LYS A 76 -2.26 12.41 -18.04
C LYS A 76 -2.42 13.92 -18.26
N ALA A 77 -2.60 14.69 -17.20
CA ALA A 77 -2.87 16.13 -17.27
C ALA A 77 -1.59 16.96 -17.45
N SER A 78 -0.49 16.59 -16.81
CA SER A 78 0.73 17.40 -16.69
C SER A 78 2.03 16.64 -17.00
N GLY A 79 1.95 15.40 -17.49
CA GLY A 79 3.13 14.55 -17.66
C GLY A 79 3.70 14.02 -16.34
N GLY A 80 3.05 14.32 -15.21
CA GLY A 80 3.47 13.85 -13.89
C GLY A 80 4.57 14.67 -13.22
N VAL A 81 5.07 14.16 -12.11
CA VAL A 81 6.02 14.89 -11.26
C VAL A 81 7.36 15.15 -11.97
N LEU A 82 7.89 14.15 -12.67
CA LEU A 82 9.20 14.28 -13.35
C LEU A 82 9.14 15.31 -14.49
N ALA A 83 8.09 15.34 -15.28
CA ALA A 83 7.90 16.33 -16.33
C ALA A 83 7.84 17.76 -15.76
N ARG A 84 7.06 17.99 -14.71
CA ARG A 84 7.01 19.29 -14.04
C ARG A 84 8.35 19.69 -13.42
N THR A 85 9.08 18.73 -12.87
CA THR A 85 10.42 18.98 -12.33
C THR A 85 11.39 19.42 -13.45
N ALA A 86 11.34 18.75 -14.60
CA ALA A 86 12.13 19.14 -15.77
C ALA A 86 11.80 20.54 -16.27
N GLU A 87 10.50 20.90 -16.35
CA GLU A 87 10.06 22.25 -16.69
C GLU A 87 10.58 23.31 -15.70
N HIS A 88 10.53 22.99 -14.40
CA HIS A 88 11.06 23.88 -13.36
C HIS A 88 12.58 24.07 -13.47
N ILE A 89 13.34 23.01 -13.69
CA ILE A 89 14.79 23.05 -13.90
C ILE A 89 15.10 23.88 -15.15
N SER A 90 14.41 23.63 -16.26
CA SER A 90 14.57 24.40 -17.50
C SER A 90 14.35 25.90 -17.31
N SER A 91 13.35 26.28 -16.50
CA SER A 91 13.04 27.66 -16.18
C SER A 91 14.00 28.34 -15.18
N SER A 92 14.78 27.53 -14.45
CA SER A 92 15.70 28.02 -13.40
C SER A 92 17.05 28.49 -13.94
N GLY A 93 17.33 28.30 -15.24
CA GLY A 93 18.59 28.71 -15.88
C GLY A 93 19.80 27.81 -15.54
N ILE A 94 19.54 26.61 -15.00
CA ILE A 94 20.58 25.59 -14.77
C ILE A 94 21.01 25.03 -16.12
N SER A 95 22.32 24.91 -16.36
CA SER A 95 22.83 24.40 -17.64
C SER A 95 22.61 22.88 -17.78
N PRO A 96 22.48 22.35 -19.02
CA PRO A 96 22.42 20.92 -19.25
C PRO A 96 23.67 20.16 -18.70
N GLU A 97 24.83 20.79 -18.71
CA GLU A 97 26.05 20.22 -18.15
C GLU A 97 25.96 20.02 -16.64
N GLU A 98 25.45 21.03 -15.92
CA GLU A 98 25.24 20.94 -14.46
C GLU A 98 24.18 19.89 -14.13
N VAL A 99 23.09 19.79 -14.91
CA VAL A 99 22.09 18.73 -14.75
C VAL A 99 22.71 17.35 -14.98
N SER A 100 23.52 17.20 -16.02
CA SER A 100 24.23 15.95 -16.35
C SER A 100 25.14 15.49 -15.20
N ASP A 101 25.87 16.39 -14.59
CA ASP A 101 26.76 16.10 -13.46
C ASP A 101 26.03 15.65 -12.23
N ILE A 102 24.84 16.26 -11.95
CA ILE A 102 23.98 15.85 -10.85
C ILE A 102 23.36 14.47 -11.12
N VAL A 103 22.85 14.25 -12.32
CA VAL A 103 22.21 12.99 -12.73
C VAL A 103 23.20 11.83 -12.74
N ALA A 104 24.45 12.07 -13.10
CA ALA A 104 25.52 11.05 -13.04
C ALA A 104 25.76 10.51 -11.62
N GLN A 105 25.41 11.29 -10.59
CA GLN A 105 25.54 10.95 -9.17
C GLN A 105 24.20 10.54 -8.54
N LEU A 106 23.10 10.56 -9.30
CA LEU A 106 21.77 10.24 -8.78
C LEU A 106 21.69 8.78 -8.33
N ASN A 107 21.34 8.56 -7.07
CA ASN A 107 21.06 7.24 -6.54
C ASN A 107 19.94 7.34 -5.50
N VAL A 108 18.73 6.96 -5.91
CA VAL A 108 17.58 6.82 -5.02
C VAL A 108 17.54 5.38 -4.54
N ARG A 109 17.53 5.17 -3.23
CA ARG A 109 17.55 3.83 -2.63
C ARG A 109 16.38 3.60 -1.69
N PRO A 110 15.23 3.15 -2.17
CA PRO A 110 14.18 2.61 -1.30
C PRO A 110 14.71 1.42 -0.51
N VAL A 111 14.38 1.35 0.77
CA VAL A 111 14.82 0.26 1.67
C VAL A 111 13.59 -0.49 2.17
N PHE A 112 13.54 -1.79 1.89
CA PHE A 112 12.55 -2.67 2.49
C PHE A 112 12.92 -2.92 3.94
N THR A 113 12.03 -2.50 4.85
CA THR A 113 12.22 -2.73 6.28
C THR A 113 11.38 -3.93 6.72
N ALA A 114 11.94 -4.80 7.54
CA ALA A 114 11.19 -5.84 8.21
C ALA A 114 10.25 -5.17 9.23
N HIS A 115 8.94 -5.29 9.01
CA HIS A 115 7.92 -4.83 9.94
C HIS A 115 7.10 -6.01 10.48
N PRO A 116 6.49 -5.90 11.67
CA PRO A 116 5.56 -6.91 12.19
C PRO A 116 4.40 -7.25 11.22
N THR A 117 4.10 -6.37 10.28
CA THR A 117 3.15 -6.59 9.19
C THR A 117 3.55 -7.71 8.23
N GLU A 118 4.81 -8.10 8.18
CA GLU A 118 5.27 -9.28 7.42
C GLU A 118 4.77 -10.61 8.02
N ALA A 119 4.23 -10.57 9.23
CA ALA A 119 3.51 -11.69 9.82
C ALA A 119 2.18 -12.00 9.12
N ALA A 120 1.70 -11.13 8.24
CA ALA A 120 0.46 -11.34 7.49
C ALA A 120 0.56 -12.58 6.59
N ARG A 121 -0.50 -13.38 6.60
CA ARG A 121 -0.56 -14.58 5.76
C ARG A 121 -0.65 -14.18 4.28
N ARG A 122 0.03 -14.93 3.40
CA ARG A 122 -0.09 -14.75 1.94
C ARG A 122 -1.54 -14.76 1.46
N SER A 123 -2.40 -15.57 2.10
CA SER A 123 -3.83 -15.63 1.79
C SER A 123 -4.56 -14.29 2.04
N VAL A 124 -4.14 -13.53 3.05
CA VAL A 124 -4.65 -12.17 3.34
C VAL A 124 -4.18 -11.22 2.24
N LEU A 125 -2.86 -11.17 1.98
CA LEU A 125 -2.27 -10.31 0.95
C LEU A 125 -2.87 -10.55 -0.43
N THR A 126 -3.10 -11.83 -0.81
CA THR A 126 -3.75 -12.17 -2.09
C THR A 126 -5.18 -11.65 -2.18
N LYS A 127 -5.95 -11.69 -1.08
CA LYS A 127 -7.31 -11.15 -1.06
C LYS A 127 -7.31 -9.62 -1.17
N LEU A 128 -6.42 -8.96 -0.43
CA LEU A 128 -6.26 -7.51 -0.49
C LEU A 128 -5.86 -7.05 -1.91
N ARG A 129 -4.93 -7.76 -2.55
CA ARG A 129 -4.55 -7.48 -3.93
C ARG A 129 -5.74 -7.62 -4.89
N ARG A 130 -6.52 -8.70 -4.78
CA ARG A 130 -7.73 -8.88 -5.59
C ARG A 130 -8.78 -7.79 -5.37
N ILE A 131 -8.94 -7.32 -4.13
CA ILE A 131 -9.81 -6.18 -3.82
C ILE A 131 -9.30 -4.93 -4.54
N ALA A 132 -7.98 -4.65 -4.49
CA ALA A 132 -7.39 -3.53 -5.22
C ALA A 132 -7.63 -3.64 -6.73
N ASP A 133 -7.42 -4.82 -7.33
CA ASP A 133 -7.65 -5.06 -8.76
C ASP A 133 -9.10 -4.74 -9.16
N PHE A 134 -10.08 -5.21 -8.39
CA PHE A 134 -11.48 -4.88 -8.63
C PHE A 134 -11.79 -3.39 -8.45
N LEU A 135 -11.17 -2.74 -7.47
CA LEU A 135 -11.32 -1.30 -7.30
C LEU A 135 -10.71 -0.52 -8.45
N TYR A 136 -9.60 -0.97 -9.06
CA TYR A 136 -9.04 -0.36 -10.26
C TYR A 136 -9.91 -0.54 -11.51
N ALA A 137 -10.74 -1.59 -11.56
CA ALA A 137 -11.65 -1.90 -12.65
C ALA A 137 -13.14 -1.67 -12.28
N PRO A 138 -13.60 -0.43 -12.04
CA PRO A 138 -14.93 -0.15 -11.48
C PRO A 138 -16.10 -0.50 -12.43
N GLY A 139 -15.83 -0.77 -13.70
CA GLY A 139 -16.84 -1.15 -14.69
C GLY A 139 -17.22 -2.64 -14.69
N HIS A 140 -16.71 -3.43 -13.74
CA HIS A 140 -17.04 -4.86 -13.68
C HIS A 140 -18.53 -5.08 -13.31
N PRO A 141 -19.31 -5.85 -14.08
CA PRO A 141 -20.77 -5.95 -13.93
C PRO A 141 -21.23 -6.54 -12.58
N ARG A 142 -20.37 -7.30 -11.92
CA ARG A 142 -20.63 -7.90 -10.59
C ARG A 142 -19.65 -7.40 -9.54
N LEU A 143 -19.23 -6.14 -9.62
CA LEU A 143 -18.21 -5.56 -8.76
C LEU A 143 -18.57 -5.69 -7.27
N ARG A 144 -19.80 -5.29 -6.89
CA ARG A 144 -20.26 -5.32 -5.50
C ARG A 144 -20.26 -6.74 -4.95
N ASP A 145 -20.76 -7.71 -5.71
CA ASP A 145 -20.83 -9.12 -5.28
C ASP A 145 -19.42 -9.69 -5.07
N ARG A 146 -18.50 -9.42 -6.00
CA ARG A 146 -17.11 -9.88 -5.90
C ARG A 146 -16.36 -9.25 -4.74
N LEU A 147 -16.58 -7.97 -4.49
CA LEU A 147 -16.01 -7.30 -3.32
C LEU A 147 -16.63 -7.85 -2.03
N ALA A 148 -17.94 -8.11 -1.99
CA ALA A 148 -18.60 -8.71 -0.83
C ALA A 148 -18.03 -10.10 -0.51
N GLU A 149 -17.87 -10.97 -1.51
CA GLU A 149 -17.23 -12.29 -1.36
C GLU A 149 -15.80 -12.17 -0.79
N LEU A 150 -15.00 -11.25 -1.31
CA LEU A 150 -13.62 -11.07 -0.87
C LEU A 150 -13.51 -10.49 0.54
N VAL A 151 -14.38 -9.54 0.89
CA VAL A 151 -14.45 -8.97 2.26
C VAL A 151 -14.88 -10.04 3.25
N ASP A 152 -15.86 -10.86 2.90
CA ASP A 152 -16.33 -11.98 3.72
C ASP A 152 -15.21 -13.01 3.95
N LEU A 153 -14.51 -13.41 2.90
CA LEU A 153 -13.37 -14.31 2.99
C LEU A 153 -12.18 -13.71 3.77
N LEU A 154 -11.97 -12.41 3.66
CA LEU A 154 -10.92 -11.70 4.40
C LEU A 154 -11.23 -11.70 5.89
N TYR A 155 -12.45 -11.36 6.28
CA TYR A 155 -12.91 -11.32 7.66
C TYR A 155 -12.81 -12.69 8.37
N GLN A 156 -13.06 -13.78 7.63
CA GLN A 156 -12.96 -15.16 8.15
C GLN A 156 -11.53 -15.73 8.13
N THR A 157 -10.57 -15.00 7.57
CA THR A 157 -9.18 -15.47 7.47
C THR A 157 -8.38 -14.96 8.65
N ASP A 158 -7.71 -15.86 9.37
CA ASP A 158 -6.77 -15.44 10.41
C ASP A 158 -5.61 -14.65 9.80
N GLU A 159 -5.36 -13.48 10.35
CA GLU A 159 -4.39 -12.52 9.83
C GLU A 159 -2.96 -12.97 10.11
N LEU A 160 -2.72 -13.44 11.32
CA LEU A 160 -1.38 -13.77 11.79
C LEU A 160 -0.98 -15.21 11.49
N ARG A 161 0.30 -15.43 11.23
CA ARG A 161 0.91 -16.75 11.22
C ARG A 161 1.11 -17.23 12.65
N LEU A 162 0.86 -18.51 12.91
CA LEU A 162 1.14 -19.13 14.21
C LEU A 162 2.65 -19.30 14.45
N GLN A 163 3.43 -19.43 13.39
CA GLN A 163 4.89 -19.58 13.45
C GLN A 163 5.56 -18.27 13.05
N ARG A 164 6.57 -17.87 13.83
CA ARG A 164 7.41 -16.73 13.50
C ARG A 164 8.16 -17.02 12.20
N PRO A 165 8.18 -16.09 11.22
CA PRO A 165 8.97 -16.27 10.01
C PRO A 165 10.45 -16.42 10.34
N GLU A 166 11.13 -17.30 9.61
CA GLU A 166 12.58 -17.40 9.64
C GLU A 166 13.21 -16.39 8.66
N VAL A 167 14.47 -16.04 8.88
CA VAL A 167 15.22 -15.10 8.02
C VAL A 167 15.15 -15.50 6.54
N LEU A 168 15.17 -16.80 6.24
CA LEU A 168 15.02 -17.30 4.87
C LEU A 168 13.62 -17.07 4.29
N ASP A 169 12.58 -17.09 5.10
CA ASP A 169 11.22 -16.78 4.65
C ASP A 169 11.07 -15.29 4.33
N GLU A 170 11.66 -14.44 5.15
CA GLU A 170 11.71 -12.99 4.93
C GLU A 170 12.49 -12.68 3.65
N ALA A 171 13.66 -13.29 3.46
CA ALA A 171 14.47 -13.13 2.25
C ALA A 171 13.71 -13.55 0.98
N ARG A 172 13.03 -14.70 1.00
CA ARG A 172 12.20 -15.15 -0.13
C ARG A 172 11.04 -14.22 -0.42
N ASN A 173 10.44 -13.66 0.63
CA ASN A 173 9.34 -12.71 0.48
C ASN A 173 9.83 -11.40 -0.17
N ALA A 174 10.96 -10.87 0.29
CA ALA A 174 11.56 -9.67 -0.31
C ALA A 174 11.96 -9.89 -1.76
N LEU A 175 12.62 -11.01 -2.07
CA LEU A 175 12.99 -11.37 -3.45
C LEU A 175 11.78 -11.46 -4.36
N TYR A 176 10.65 -11.98 -3.87
CA TYR A 176 9.41 -12.01 -4.63
C TYR A 176 8.94 -10.60 -5.02
N TYR A 177 8.91 -9.66 -4.06
CA TYR A 177 8.50 -8.27 -4.36
C TYR A 177 9.51 -7.53 -5.24
N LEU A 178 10.81 -7.74 -5.01
CA LEU A 178 11.86 -7.15 -5.83
C LEU A 178 11.77 -7.61 -7.29
N ASP A 179 11.51 -8.89 -7.52
CA ASP A 179 11.31 -9.45 -8.85
C ASP A 179 10.07 -8.86 -9.55
N GLU A 180 8.95 -8.71 -8.83
CA GLU A 180 7.74 -8.06 -9.37
C GLU A 180 8.00 -6.58 -9.74
N ILE A 181 8.73 -5.85 -8.89
CA ILE A 181 9.08 -4.44 -9.14
C ILE A 181 10.02 -4.34 -10.35
N ALA A 182 11.01 -5.22 -10.43
CA ALA A 182 11.98 -5.21 -11.54
C ALA A 182 11.34 -5.53 -12.90
N ARG A 183 10.35 -6.43 -12.92
CA ARG A 183 9.67 -6.82 -14.17
C ARG A 183 8.62 -5.84 -14.67
N GLY A 184 8.19 -4.91 -13.85
CA GLY A 184 7.11 -4.00 -14.20
C GLY A 184 7.41 -2.54 -13.84
N PRO A 185 7.06 -2.08 -12.63
CA PRO A 185 7.10 -0.66 -12.27
C PRO A 185 8.45 0.02 -12.45
N LEU A 186 9.57 -0.70 -12.26
CA LEU A 186 10.91 -0.13 -12.38
C LEU A 186 11.19 0.37 -13.79
N GLY A 187 10.82 -0.41 -14.82
CA GLY A 187 10.99 -0.01 -16.23
C GLY A 187 10.28 1.31 -16.50
N HIS A 188 9.03 1.43 -16.11
CA HIS A 188 8.23 2.65 -16.32
C HIS A 188 8.80 3.88 -15.59
N VAL A 189 9.36 3.71 -14.38
CA VAL A 189 10.00 4.84 -13.67
C VAL A 189 11.26 5.30 -14.38
N LEU A 190 12.06 4.36 -14.91
CA LEU A 190 13.27 4.69 -15.67
C LEU A 190 12.94 5.34 -17.02
N GLU A 191 11.91 4.86 -17.72
CA GLU A 191 11.38 5.50 -18.94
C GLU A 191 10.90 6.93 -18.67
N ASP A 192 10.13 7.16 -17.60
CA ASP A 192 9.67 8.49 -17.22
C ASP A 192 10.84 9.43 -16.88
N LEU A 193 11.89 8.90 -16.24
CA LEU A 193 13.09 9.66 -15.94
C LEU A 193 13.84 10.05 -17.22
N ASP A 194 14.01 9.11 -18.13
CA ASP A 194 14.69 9.33 -19.41
C ASP A 194 13.97 10.40 -20.25
N GLU A 195 12.65 10.28 -20.40
CA GLU A 195 11.81 11.29 -21.05
C GLU A 195 11.93 12.69 -20.40
N ALA A 196 12.03 12.75 -19.08
CA ALA A 196 12.18 14.03 -18.36
C ALA A 196 13.56 14.64 -18.59
N LEU A 197 14.61 13.83 -18.66
CA LEU A 197 15.99 14.27 -18.94
C LEU A 197 16.18 14.70 -20.39
N GLU A 198 15.56 14.00 -21.36
CA GLU A 198 15.57 14.41 -22.77
C GLU A 198 15.02 15.83 -22.97
N ARG A 199 13.99 16.22 -22.21
CA ARG A 199 13.46 17.60 -22.22
C ARG A 199 14.46 18.65 -21.78
N LEU A 200 15.46 18.25 -20.98
CA LEU A 200 16.56 19.10 -20.50
C LEU A 200 17.80 19.03 -21.41
N GLY A 201 17.75 18.23 -22.49
CA GLY A 201 18.90 17.99 -23.36
C GLY A 201 19.98 17.10 -22.71
N VAL A 202 19.61 16.30 -21.72
CA VAL A 202 20.50 15.41 -20.96
C VAL A 202 20.10 13.95 -21.20
N ASN A 203 21.08 13.07 -21.32
CA ASN A 203 20.86 11.63 -21.41
C ASN A 203 21.33 10.95 -20.12
N LEU A 204 20.64 9.89 -19.73
CA LEU A 204 21.08 9.05 -18.62
C LEU A 204 22.38 8.32 -19.02
N PRO A 205 23.48 8.46 -18.24
CA PRO A 205 24.72 7.74 -18.57
C PRO A 205 24.50 6.22 -18.57
N PRO A 206 25.00 5.47 -19.57
CA PRO A 206 24.75 4.02 -19.70
C PRO A 206 25.16 3.19 -18.48
N ALA A 207 26.14 3.66 -17.71
CA ALA A 207 26.62 2.99 -16.49
C ALA A 207 25.96 3.51 -15.20
N SER A 208 25.01 4.44 -15.29
CA SER A 208 24.35 4.99 -14.11
C SER A 208 23.34 4.01 -13.52
N THR A 209 23.24 4.02 -12.21
CA THR A 209 22.23 3.26 -11.45
C THR A 209 21.40 4.22 -10.61
N PRO A 210 20.51 5.01 -11.25
CA PRO A 210 19.78 6.06 -10.56
C PRO A 210 18.82 5.53 -9.50
N LEU A 211 18.49 4.25 -9.57
CA LEU A 211 17.62 3.58 -8.62
C LEU A 211 18.26 2.25 -8.17
N SER A 212 18.35 2.07 -6.87
CA SER A 212 18.79 0.80 -6.26
C SER A 212 17.86 0.41 -5.12
N MET A 213 17.85 -0.86 -4.73
CA MET A 213 16.99 -1.36 -3.65
C MET A 213 17.84 -1.84 -2.49
N GLY A 214 17.44 -1.47 -1.26
CA GLY A 214 18.02 -1.96 -0.02
C GLY A 214 17.04 -2.82 0.77
N SER A 215 17.55 -3.56 1.75
CA SER A 215 16.72 -4.33 2.68
C SER A 215 17.40 -4.43 4.05
N TRP A 216 16.59 -4.50 5.12
CA TRP A 216 17.02 -4.79 6.49
C TRP A 216 16.81 -6.26 6.88
N ILE A 217 16.54 -7.14 5.92
CA ILE A 217 16.31 -8.56 6.18
C ILE A 217 17.57 -9.18 6.77
N GLY A 218 17.37 -9.93 7.87
CA GLY A 218 18.47 -10.59 8.58
C GLY A 218 19.34 -9.64 9.42
N GLY A 219 18.94 -8.38 9.59
CA GLY A 219 19.50 -7.48 10.58
C GLY A 219 18.90 -7.75 11.96
N ASP A 220 19.73 -7.84 13.01
CA ASP A 220 19.28 -7.87 14.40
C ASP A 220 18.84 -6.47 14.87
#